data_9f4906a874ab7d70a4ff03da6b6024b5
#
_entry.id   9f4906a874ab7d70a4ff03da6b6024b5
#
_cell.length_a   1.000
_cell.length_b   1.000
_cell.length_c   1.000
_cell.angle_alpha   90.00
_cell.angle_beta   90.00
_cell.angle_gamma   90.00
#
_symmetry.space_group_name_H-M   'P 1'
#
loop_
_entity.id
_entity.type
_entity.pdbx_description
1 polymer ?
#
loop_
_entity_poly.entity_id
_entity_poly.type
_entity_poly.pdbx_seq_one_letter_code
_entity_poly.pdbx_strand_id
1 'polypeptide(L)'
;SINQQVLCKQLVVDVEVLKSHSTTIKLGYQPIMHAHHVRTSVNIDDIRNKNSDINNDDKILRTGDTARITLSPCFDKFIFVKKDSDVLLCEGRTKVIGVVVEVIE
;
A
#
# COMPACT_ATOMS: atom_id res chain seq x y z
N SER A 1 14.64 17.81 11.65
CA SER A 1 15.41 17.06 10.68
C SER A 1 14.66 16.91 9.38
N ILE A 2 15.38 17.06 8.33
CA ILE A 2 14.83 16.92 6.99
C ILE A 2 14.60 15.48 6.59
N ASN A 3 15.14 14.53 7.31
CA ASN A 3 14.98 13.11 7.00
C ASN A 3 14.08 12.42 8.01
N GLN A 4 12.95 13.02 8.25
CA GLN A 4 12.09 12.51 9.28
C GLN A 4 11.35 11.25 8.85
N GLN A 5 11.90 10.15 9.25
CA GLN A 5 11.14 8.90 9.29
C GLN A 5 10.29 8.96 10.54
N VAL A 6 9.01 8.80 10.35
CA VAL A 6 8.06 8.88 11.44
C VAL A 6 7.62 7.46 11.81
N LEU A 7 7.56 7.21 13.11
CA LEU A 7 7.02 5.96 13.61
C LEU A 7 5.52 5.95 13.38
N CYS A 8 5.04 5.04 12.55
CA CYS A 8 3.63 5.01 12.19
C CYS A 8 2.99 3.65 12.40
N LYS A 9 1.71 3.66 12.71
CA LYS A 9 0.90 2.46 12.84
C LYS A 9 0.07 2.18 11.60
N GLN A 10 -0.14 3.19 10.78
CA GLN A 10 -0.80 3.09 9.48
C GLN A 10 -0.19 4.07 8.52
N LEU A 11 -0.26 3.77 7.25
CA LEU A 11 0.14 4.71 6.21
C LEU A 11 -0.83 4.67 5.05
N VAL A 12 -0.98 5.80 4.40
CA VAL A 12 -1.81 5.94 3.20
C VAL A 12 -0.88 6.09 2.01
N VAL A 13 -1.11 5.29 0.99
CA VAL A 13 -0.22 5.19 -0.17
C VAL A 13 -1.05 5.30 -1.43
N ASP A 14 -0.59 6.14 -2.36
CA ASP A 14 -1.13 6.16 -3.72
C ASP A 14 -0.40 5.12 -4.54
N VAL A 15 -1.12 4.18 -5.11
CA VAL A 15 -0.53 3.02 -5.78
C VAL A 15 -1.03 2.84 -7.20
N GLU A 16 -0.20 2.14 -7.97
CA GLU A 16 -0.56 1.63 -9.28
C GLU A 16 -0.20 0.15 -9.33
N VAL A 17 -1.14 -0.66 -9.79
CA VAL A 17 -0.92 -2.10 -9.91
C VAL A 17 -0.22 -2.38 -11.24
N LEU A 18 1.06 -2.72 -11.19
CA LEU A 18 1.84 -3.03 -12.39
C LEU A 18 1.53 -4.41 -12.92
N LYS A 19 1.35 -5.36 -12.01
CA LYS A 19 1.12 -6.74 -12.38
C LYS A 19 0.32 -7.43 -11.28
N SER A 20 -0.74 -8.09 -11.68
CA SER A 20 -1.53 -8.92 -10.77
C SER A 20 -1.70 -10.27 -11.44
N HIS A 21 -1.13 -11.31 -10.84
CA HIS A 21 -1.15 -12.65 -11.42
C HIS A 21 -2.09 -13.54 -10.63
N SER A 22 -3.14 -13.97 -11.28
CA SER A 22 -4.15 -14.92 -10.81
C SER A 22 -4.91 -14.54 -9.54
N THR A 23 -4.52 -13.47 -8.85
CA THR A 23 -5.24 -13.00 -7.67
C THR A 23 -5.58 -11.53 -7.80
N THR A 24 -6.75 -11.16 -7.34
CA THR A 24 -7.12 -9.75 -7.23
C THR A 24 -6.66 -9.21 -5.88
N ILE A 25 -6.25 -7.96 -5.87
CA ILE A 25 -5.84 -7.27 -4.63
C ILE A 25 -7.10 -6.75 -3.97
N LYS A 26 -7.33 -7.15 -2.74
CA LYS A 26 -8.54 -6.78 -1.99
C LYS A 26 -8.20 -6.57 -0.52
N LEU A 27 -9.20 -6.15 0.25
CA LEU A 27 -9.03 -5.98 1.69
C LEU A 27 -8.57 -7.28 2.32
N GLY A 28 -7.64 -7.17 3.24
CA GLY A 28 -7.06 -8.34 3.91
C GLY A 28 -5.89 -8.97 3.19
N TYR A 29 -5.58 -8.53 1.98
CA TYR A 29 -4.39 -8.96 1.26
C TYR A 29 -3.15 -8.54 2.03
N GLN A 30 -2.16 -9.41 2.12
CA GLN A 30 -0.98 -9.19 2.95
C GLN A 30 0.30 -9.29 2.12
N PRO A 31 0.60 -8.27 1.32
CA PRO A 31 1.85 -8.26 0.56
C PRO A 31 3.04 -7.90 1.45
N ILE A 32 4.24 -8.08 0.93
CA ILE A 32 5.45 -7.58 1.56
C ILE A 32 5.69 -6.18 1.02
N MET A 33 5.82 -5.21 1.93
CA MET A 33 6.14 -3.83 1.57
C MET A 33 7.64 -3.61 1.66
N HIS A 34 8.19 -3.02 0.60
CA HIS A 34 9.56 -2.54 0.56
C HIS A 34 9.50 -1.02 0.49
N ALA A 35 10.01 -0.35 1.50
CA ALA A 35 10.02 1.10 1.57
C ALA A 35 11.35 1.53 2.17
N HIS A 36 12.25 2.04 1.34
CA HIS A 36 13.57 2.50 1.75
C HIS A 36 14.31 1.39 2.54
N HIS A 37 14.41 1.51 3.86
CA HIS A 37 15.07 0.50 4.70
C HIS A 37 14.11 -0.49 5.34
N VAL A 38 12.81 -0.36 5.06
CA VAL A 38 11.80 -1.20 5.68
C VAL A 38 11.39 -2.30 4.72
N ARG A 39 11.32 -3.52 5.24
CA ARG A 39 10.76 -4.65 4.52
C ARG A 39 9.91 -5.43 5.51
N THR A 40 8.61 -5.38 5.33
CA THR A 40 7.69 -6.02 6.27
C THR A 40 6.38 -6.37 5.60
N SER A 41 5.70 -7.37 6.13
CA SER A 41 4.36 -7.70 5.67
C SER A 41 3.37 -6.67 6.18
N VAL A 42 2.46 -6.27 5.31
CA VAL A 42 1.42 -5.29 5.65
C VAL A 42 0.05 -5.82 5.30
N ASN A 43 -0.96 -5.29 5.99
CA ASN A 43 -2.36 -5.52 5.65
C ASN A 43 -2.88 -4.36 4.84
N ILE A 44 -3.72 -4.66 3.86
CA ILE A 44 -4.48 -3.62 3.19
C ILE A 44 -5.78 -3.43 3.98
N ASP A 45 -5.89 -2.29 4.65
CA ASP A 45 -7.01 -1.98 5.54
C ASP A 45 -8.15 -1.28 4.81
N ASP A 46 -7.84 -0.51 3.79
CA ASP A 46 -8.84 0.17 2.98
C ASP A 46 -8.31 0.42 1.57
N ILE A 47 -9.22 0.48 0.62
CA ILE A 47 -8.93 0.74 -0.78
C ILE A 47 -9.91 1.78 -1.30
N ARG A 48 -9.38 2.84 -1.92
CA ARG A 48 -10.17 3.84 -2.63
C ARG A 48 -9.70 3.86 -4.07
N ASN A 49 -10.43 3.22 -4.94
CA ASN A 49 -10.06 3.09 -6.34
C ASN A 49 -10.28 4.42 -7.06
N LYS A 50 -9.22 4.97 -7.62
CA LYS A 50 -9.28 6.27 -8.30
C LYS A 50 -9.90 6.19 -9.69
N ASN A 51 -9.89 5.00 -10.28
CA ASN A 51 -10.43 4.79 -11.62
C ASN A 51 -11.83 4.23 -11.60
N SER A 52 -12.43 4.11 -10.43
CA SER A 52 -13.74 3.50 -10.33
C SER A 52 -14.81 4.41 -10.90
N ASP A 53 -15.72 3.79 -11.63
CA ASP A 53 -16.98 4.43 -11.92
C ASP A 53 -17.75 4.66 -10.63
N ILE A 54 -18.66 5.59 -10.69
CA ILE A 54 -19.41 6.08 -9.56
C ILE A 54 -20.08 4.97 -8.76
N ASN A 55 -20.41 3.85 -9.41
CA ASN A 55 -21.15 2.76 -8.80
C ASN A 55 -20.29 1.59 -8.38
N ASN A 56 -19.00 1.72 -8.45
CA ASN A 56 -18.10 0.62 -8.13
C ASN A 56 -17.71 0.67 -6.67
N ASP A 57 -18.45 -0.04 -5.83
CA ASP A 57 -18.13 -0.19 -4.41
C ASP A 57 -17.13 -1.31 -4.16
N ASP A 58 -16.67 -1.98 -5.20
CA ASP A 58 -15.74 -3.06 -5.05
C ASP A 58 -14.38 -2.54 -4.65
N LYS A 59 -13.92 -2.97 -3.50
CA LYS A 59 -12.58 -2.64 -3.02
C LYS A 59 -11.61 -3.68 -3.52
N ILE A 60 -11.48 -3.73 -4.85
CA ILE A 60 -10.66 -4.70 -5.55
C ILE A 60 -9.82 -3.97 -6.59
N LEU A 61 -8.55 -4.32 -6.67
CA LEU A 61 -7.64 -3.75 -7.66
C LEU A 61 -7.16 -4.82 -8.63
N ARG A 62 -7.04 -4.42 -9.89
CA ARG A 62 -6.54 -5.25 -10.97
C ARG A 62 -5.38 -4.56 -11.65
N THR A 63 -4.66 -5.28 -12.49
CA THR A 63 -3.55 -4.70 -13.27
C THR A 63 -4.01 -3.44 -13.99
N GLY A 64 -3.23 -2.39 -13.84
CA GLY A 64 -3.50 -1.10 -14.43
C GLY A 64 -4.32 -0.16 -13.56
N ASP A 65 -4.90 -0.65 -12.49
CA ASP A 65 -5.69 0.19 -11.60
C ASP A 65 -4.80 1.09 -10.76
N THR A 66 -5.32 2.28 -10.47
CA THR A 66 -4.71 3.21 -9.50
C THR A 66 -5.66 3.40 -8.34
N ALA A 67 -5.09 3.54 -7.15
CA ALA A 67 -5.91 3.66 -5.95
C ALA A 67 -5.14 4.34 -4.84
N ARG A 68 -5.87 4.81 -3.85
CA ARG A 68 -5.30 5.23 -2.57
C ARG A 68 -5.64 4.15 -1.55
N ILE A 69 -4.64 3.55 -0.96
CA ILE A 69 -4.85 2.45 -0.02
C ILE A 69 -4.29 2.79 1.34
N THR A 70 -4.86 2.19 2.37
CA THR A 70 -4.39 2.30 3.74
C THR A 70 -3.76 0.99 4.14
N LEU A 71 -2.55 1.05 4.68
CA LEU A 71 -1.76 -0.10 5.07
C LEU A 71 -1.42 -0.06 6.54
N SER A 72 -1.35 -1.23 7.16
CA SER A 72 -0.82 -1.38 8.53
C SER A 72 0.14 -2.56 8.57
N PRO A 73 1.17 -2.50 9.45
CA PRO A 73 2.10 -3.63 9.57
C PRO A 73 1.39 -4.85 10.17
N CYS A 74 1.71 -6.04 9.65
CA CYS A 74 1.09 -7.28 10.12
C CYS A 74 1.60 -7.72 11.48
N PHE A 75 2.90 -7.61 11.67
CA PHE A 75 3.56 -8.21 12.83
C PHE A 75 4.12 -7.19 13.80
N ASP A 76 4.49 -6.03 13.30
CA ASP A 76 5.01 -4.95 14.12
C ASP A 76 3.88 -3.97 14.42
N LYS A 77 3.90 -3.40 15.62
CA LYS A 77 2.91 -2.36 15.95
C LYS A 77 3.18 -1.08 15.17
N PHE A 78 4.44 -0.81 14.90
CA PHE A 78 4.88 0.42 14.27
C PHE A 78 6.00 0.14 13.29
N ILE A 79 6.10 0.98 12.28
CA ILE A 79 7.22 0.99 11.34
C ILE A 79 7.66 2.43 11.13
N PHE A 80 8.93 2.61 10.76
CA PHE A 80 9.45 3.93 10.42
C PHE A 80 9.30 4.16 8.93
N VAL A 81 8.51 5.15 8.57
CA VAL A 81 8.26 5.48 7.16
C VAL A 81 8.26 7.00 7.01
N LYS A 82 8.69 7.46 5.86
CA LYS A 82 8.74 8.87 5.53
C LYS A 82 7.69 9.18 4.48
N LYS A 83 6.96 10.29 4.67
CA LYS A 83 6.04 10.81 3.66
C LYS A 83 6.79 11.07 2.35
N ASP A 84 6.13 10.85 1.24
CA ASP A 84 6.67 11.00 -0.12
C ASP A 84 7.70 9.93 -0.51
N SER A 85 7.88 8.91 0.31
CA SER A 85 8.74 7.78 -0.02
C SER A 85 8.07 6.86 -1.03
N ASP A 86 8.89 6.27 -1.89
CA ASP A 86 8.43 5.22 -2.79
C ASP A 86 8.26 3.92 -2.04
N VAL A 87 7.23 3.17 -2.39
CA VAL A 87 7.00 1.83 -1.85
C VAL A 87 6.75 0.84 -2.96
N LEU A 88 7.10 -0.40 -2.69
CA LEU A 88 6.82 -1.52 -3.56
C LEU A 88 6.11 -2.59 -2.73
N LEU A 89 4.96 -3.05 -3.19
CA LEU A 89 4.24 -4.14 -2.57
C LEU A 89 4.35 -5.37 -3.46
N CYS A 90 4.79 -6.47 -2.88
CA CYS A 90 5.02 -7.70 -3.63
C CYS A 90 4.41 -8.89 -2.94
N GLU A 91 3.80 -9.77 -3.74
CA GLU A 91 3.48 -11.13 -3.31
C GLU A 91 3.49 -12.02 -4.53
N GLY A 92 4.41 -12.98 -4.56
CA GLY A 92 4.59 -13.81 -5.73
C GLY A 92 4.92 -12.97 -6.95
N ARG A 93 4.08 -13.04 -7.97
CA ARG A 93 4.25 -12.27 -9.20
C ARG A 93 3.49 -10.95 -9.19
N THR A 94 2.73 -10.67 -8.15
CA THR A 94 2.01 -9.42 -8.04
C THR A 94 2.95 -8.31 -7.63
N LYS A 95 2.87 -7.18 -8.32
CA LYS A 95 3.71 -6.01 -8.03
C LYS A 95 2.87 -4.75 -8.09
N VAL A 96 2.98 -3.96 -7.03
CA VAL A 96 2.28 -2.70 -6.88
C VAL A 96 3.31 -1.64 -6.47
N ILE A 97 3.35 -0.54 -7.19
CA ILE A 97 4.23 0.58 -6.81
C ILE A 97 3.39 1.72 -6.26
N GLY A 98 3.99 2.49 -5.40
CA GLY A 98 3.27 3.63 -4.83
C GLY A 98 4.17 4.64 -4.17
N VAL A 99 3.51 5.67 -3.65
CA VAL A 99 4.14 6.76 -2.92
C VAL A 99 3.34 7.01 -1.66
N VAL A 100 4.03 7.15 -0.53
CA VAL A 100 3.38 7.43 0.75
C VAL A 100 2.85 8.86 0.74
N VAL A 101 1.54 9.01 0.92
CA VAL A 101 0.90 10.32 0.94
C VAL A 101 0.56 10.79 2.34
N GLU A 102 0.43 9.87 3.29
CA GLU A 102 0.13 10.22 4.68
C GLU A 102 0.69 9.16 5.62
N VAL A 103 1.18 9.58 6.75
CA VAL A 103 1.68 8.71 7.81
C VAL A 103 0.83 8.95 9.05
N ILE A 104 0.26 7.87 9.60
CA ILE A 104 -0.60 7.93 10.78
C ILE A 104 0.18 7.38 11.97
N GLU A 105 0.47 8.26 12.88
CA GLU A 105 1.24 7.95 14.10
C GLU A 105 0.41 7.24 15.16
#